data_64dfcca48b6a8213ed3a9c9ef1a613e6
#
_entry.id   64dfcca48b6a8213ed3a9c9ef1a613e6
#
_cell.length_a   1.000
_cell.length_b   1.000
_cell.length_c   1.000
_cell.angle_alpha   90.00
_cell.angle_beta   90.00
_cell.angle_gamma   90.00
#
_symmetry.space_group_name_H-M   'P 1'
#
loop_
_entity.id
_entity.type
_entity.pdbx_description
1 polymer ?
#
loop_
_entity_poly.entity_id
_entity_poly.type
_entity_poly.pdbx_seq_one_letter_code
_entity_poly.pdbx_strand_id
1 'polypeptide(L)'
;MNTTNMNKQDDKQERVTPKLRFPEFQMELEWRKDNLGNLFTERKEKGYPNLPLLSLTEQNGIIPQAETNRKNNSSLDKSKYLRVCYGDIAYNTMRMWEGRSAFVNMEGIVSPAYTICIPKNHINSFFYSYYFKLPNLISEFHRYSQGLVKDTLNLKFDKFAQISVGVPPKSEEQQKIADCLSSIDELIELQEQKLAALKQHKKGLMQQLFPSHNDLQASKQASKQASKQAIVYPKLRFPQFKDCKGWEVVELEELFDLTIQNEKANSFDKDKIITVKLHTLGVVKNERTDTLTGGANYFHRKAGDFIFSKIDFLNGAFGIVPNELDGFCSSSDIPSFSFKPESNANFFMYWLKANYLDFKIERAGTSNTLKRISPKALFAMQLPIPLPEEQQAIADCLSSLDKLISEENEQIGRLKDHKKGLMQQLFPKIQ
;
A
#
# COMPACT_ATOMS: atom_id res chain seq x y z
N MET A 1 -3.01 62.02 -38.11
CA MET A 1 -3.63 60.69 -38.44
C MET A 1 -2.53 59.67 -38.46
N ASN A 2 -2.32 58.97 -37.38
CA ASN A 2 -1.47 57.79 -37.30
C ASN A 2 -2.23 56.72 -36.52
N THR A 3 -2.90 55.88 -37.27
CA THR A 3 -3.59 54.70 -36.75
C THR A 3 -2.56 53.63 -36.50
N THR A 4 -2.43 53.31 -35.24
CA THR A 4 -1.60 52.24 -34.65
C THR A 4 -1.99 50.89 -35.23
N ASN A 5 -1.07 50.26 -35.95
CA ASN A 5 -1.16 48.85 -36.32
C ASN A 5 -1.03 48.00 -35.06
N MET A 6 -2.11 47.64 -34.41
CA MET A 6 -2.17 46.57 -33.44
C MET A 6 -2.03 45.23 -34.17
N ASN A 7 -1.07 44.47 -33.72
CA ASN A 7 -0.66 43.17 -34.25
C ASN A 7 -1.82 42.18 -34.46
N LYS A 8 -2.11 41.88 -35.73
CA LYS A 8 -3.03 40.82 -36.19
C LYS A 8 -2.42 39.40 -36.10
N GLN A 9 -1.44 39.17 -35.23
CA GLN A 9 -0.84 37.86 -35.06
C GLN A 9 -1.46 36.99 -33.95
N ASP A 10 -2.30 37.55 -33.07
CA ASP A 10 -2.93 36.83 -31.93
C ASP A 10 -4.20 36.02 -32.28
N ASP A 11 -4.76 36.15 -33.48
CA ASP A 11 -6.10 35.66 -33.82
C ASP A 11 -6.15 34.20 -34.33
N LYS A 12 -5.03 33.43 -34.29
CA LYS A 12 -5.00 32.04 -34.77
C LYS A 12 -4.51 31.03 -33.73
N GLN A 13 -4.25 31.44 -32.49
CA GLN A 13 -3.78 30.51 -31.51
C GLN A 13 -4.94 29.72 -30.89
N GLU A 14 -4.90 28.39 -31.05
CA GLU A 14 -5.91 27.48 -30.49
C GLU A 14 -5.95 27.61 -28.98
N ARG A 15 -7.15 27.80 -28.42
CA ARG A 15 -7.37 28.01 -26.97
C ARG A 15 -8.07 26.81 -26.36
N VAL A 16 -7.79 26.56 -25.08
CA VAL A 16 -8.35 25.46 -24.31
C VAL A 16 -8.70 25.92 -22.91
N THR A 17 -9.77 25.38 -22.34
CA THR A 17 -10.22 25.75 -20.99
C THR A 17 -10.34 24.52 -20.11
N PRO A 18 -9.78 24.53 -18.89
CA PRO A 18 -10.02 23.47 -17.93
C PRO A 18 -11.49 23.48 -17.47
N LYS A 19 -11.99 22.32 -17.04
CA LYS A 19 -13.37 22.20 -16.52
C LYS A 19 -13.59 22.95 -15.21
N LEU A 20 -12.56 23.01 -14.39
CA LEU A 20 -12.53 23.73 -13.12
C LEU A 20 -11.43 24.77 -13.16
N ARG A 21 -11.75 25.98 -12.77
CA ARG A 21 -10.81 27.11 -12.69
C ARG A 21 -11.04 27.84 -11.38
N PHE A 22 -9.99 28.28 -10.72
CA PHE A 22 -10.12 29.06 -9.50
C PHE A 22 -10.89 30.38 -9.75
N PRO A 23 -11.73 30.84 -8.81
CA PRO A 23 -12.60 32.00 -9.02
C PRO A 23 -11.85 33.25 -9.52
N GLU A 24 -10.65 33.50 -8.99
CA GLU A 24 -9.80 34.63 -9.36
C GLU A 24 -9.32 34.63 -10.82
N PHE A 25 -9.36 33.48 -11.50
CA PHE A 25 -8.93 33.35 -12.89
C PHE A 25 -10.07 33.08 -13.86
N GLN A 26 -11.32 32.95 -13.39
CA GLN A 26 -12.47 32.64 -14.27
C GLN A 26 -12.72 33.72 -15.34
N MET A 27 -12.40 34.97 -15.03
CA MET A 27 -12.56 36.11 -15.96
C MET A 27 -11.32 36.35 -16.82
N GLU A 28 -10.24 35.61 -16.59
CA GLU A 28 -9.02 35.70 -17.39
C GLU A 28 -9.18 34.99 -18.74
N LEU A 29 -8.31 35.36 -19.69
CA LEU A 29 -8.28 34.72 -21.01
C LEU A 29 -8.14 33.19 -20.86
N GLU A 30 -8.69 32.47 -21.84
CA GLU A 30 -8.51 31.03 -21.95
C GLU A 30 -7.02 30.68 -22.10
N TRP A 31 -6.67 29.45 -21.71
CA TRP A 31 -5.30 28.95 -21.86
C TRP A 31 -4.95 28.84 -23.36
N ARG A 32 -3.77 29.29 -23.73
CA ARG A 32 -3.25 29.12 -25.10
C ARG A 32 -2.72 27.70 -25.26
N LYS A 33 -2.84 27.12 -26.44
CA LYS A 33 -2.17 25.88 -26.82
C LYS A 33 -0.77 26.22 -27.34
N ASP A 34 0.25 25.58 -26.76
CA ASP A 34 1.65 25.86 -27.12
C ASP A 34 2.48 24.57 -27.05
N ASN A 35 3.56 24.51 -27.79
CA ASN A 35 4.44 23.34 -27.82
C ASN A 35 5.43 23.36 -26.66
N LEU A 36 5.71 22.15 -26.08
CA LEU A 36 6.63 22.01 -24.97
C LEU A 36 8.03 22.58 -25.25
N GLY A 37 8.49 22.55 -26.50
CA GLY A 37 9.76 23.18 -26.91
C GLY A 37 9.76 24.70 -26.82
N ASN A 38 8.59 25.36 -26.83
CA ASN A 38 8.47 26.78 -26.56
C ASN A 38 8.51 27.11 -25.06
N LEU A 39 8.21 26.12 -24.20
CA LEU A 39 8.15 26.27 -22.74
C LEU A 39 9.44 25.83 -22.04
N PHE A 40 10.14 24.86 -22.61
CA PHE A 40 11.35 24.25 -22.03
C PHE A 40 12.51 24.26 -22.99
N THR A 41 13.73 24.18 -22.44
CA THR A 41 14.97 23.91 -23.17
C THR A 41 15.66 22.69 -22.57
N GLU A 42 16.44 21.97 -23.37
CA GLU A 42 17.16 20.79 -22.88
C GLU A 42 18.47 21.16 -22.19
N ARG A 43 18.69 20.67 -20.94
CA ARG A 43 19.99 20.76 -20.26
C ARG A 43 20.89 19.61 -20.68
N LYS A 44 22.08 19.92 -21.20
CA LYS A 44 23.08 18.93 -21.63
C LYS A 44 24.40 19.03 -20.87
N GLU A 45 24.37 19.71 -19.72
CA GLU A 45 25.56 19.93 -18.88
C GLU A 45 26.09 18.62 -18.29
N LYS A 46 27.40 18.40 -18.39
CA LYS A 46 28.10 17.20 -17.89
C LYS A 46 29.41 17.63 -17.20
N GLY A 47 30.09 16.67 -16.56
CA GLY A 47 31.41 16.93 -15.96
C GLY A 47 31.34 17.40 -14.51
N TYR A 48 30.29 17.05 -13.77
CA TYR A 48 30.10 17.39 -12.34
C TYR A 48 30.17 16.15 -11.43
N PRO A 49 31.28 15.39 -11.40
CA PRO A 49 31.33 14.09 -10.69
C PRO A 49 31.19 14.19 -9.18
N ASN A 50 31.42 15.38 -8.61
CA ASN A 50 31.35 15.65 -7.17
C ASN A 50 29.92 15.95 -6.68
N LEU A 51 28.98 16.19 -7.57
CA LEU A 51 27.57 16.38 -7.19
C LEU A 51 26.92 15.06 -6.79
N PRO A 52 25.90 15.08 -5.91
CA PRO A 52 25.19 13.88 -5.47
C PRO A 52 24.51 13.18 -6.65
N LEU A 53 24.66 11.85 -6.69
CA LEU A 53 23.94 11.03 -7.66
C LEU A 53 22.46 10.91 -7.23
N LEU A 54 21.58 11.31 -8.14
CA LEU A 54 20.14 11.29 -7.94
C LEU A 54 19.47 10.22 -8.80
N SER A 55 18.34 9.73 -8.29
CA SER A 55 17.47 8.79 -8.99
C SER A 55 16.03 9.28 -8.99
N LEU A 56 15.35 9.08 -10.11
CA LEU A 56 13.91 9.28 -10.20
C LEU A 56 13.19 8.02 -9.74
N THR A 57 12.37 8.17 -8.74
CA THR A 57 11.49 7.15 -8.20
C THR A 57 10.04 7.41 -8.63
N GLU A 58 9.20 6.40 -8.55
CA GLU A 58 7.79 6.54 -8.93
C GLU A 58 6.99 7.31 -7.86
N GLN A 59 7.34 7.09 -6.60
CA GLN A 59 6.60 7.61 -5.44
C GLN A 59 7.18 8.92 -4.90
N ASN A 60 8.52 9.00 -4.80
CA ASN A 60 9.19 10.10 -4.08
C ASN A 60 9.86 11.11 -5.03
N GLY A 61 9.54 11.08 -6.34
CA GLY A 61 10.17 11.97 -7.30
C GLY A 61 11.69 11.75 -7.42
N ILE A 62 12.47 12.82 -7.39
CA ILE A 62 13.95 12.78 -7.42
C ILE A 62 14.48 12.76 -5.99
N ILE A 63 15.27 11.73 -5.67
CA ILE A 63 15.93 11.54 -4.37
C ILE A 63 17.38 11.09 -4.57
N PRO A 64 18.25 11.25 -3.55
CA PRO A 64 19.59 10.68 -3.57
C PRO A 64 19.57 9.16 -3.83
N GLN A 65 20.46 8.69 -4.72
CA GLN A 65 20.53 7.26 -5.04
C GLN A 65 20.80 6.39 -3.80
N ALA A 66 21.53 6.90 -2.81
CA ALA A 66 21.83 6.21 -1.57
C ALA A 66 20.57 5.93 -0.70
N GLU A 67 19.50 6.72 -0.88
CA GLU A 67 18.24 6.58 -0.17
C GLU A 67 17.26 5.61 -0.88
N THR A 68 17.65 5.13 -2.07
CA THR A 68 16.84 4.16 -2.79
C THR A 68 17.13 2.74 -2.27
N ASN A 69 16.11 1.91 -2.14
CA ASN A 69 16.26 0.47 -1.83
C ASN A 69 16.78 -0.35 -3.02
N ARG A 70 17.30 0.31 -4.08
CA ARG A 70 17.79 -0.33 -5.30
C ARG A 70 19.30 -0.47 -5.27
N LYS A 71 19.80 -1.62 -5.74
CA LYS A 71 21.24 -1.80 -5.95
C LYS A 71 21.76 -0.70 -6.88
N ASN A 72 22.85 -0.04 -6.44
CA ASN A 72 23.50 0.96 -7.25
C ASN A 72 24.28 0.30 -8.40
N ASN A 73 23.70 0.31 -9.59
CA ASN A 73 24.31 -0.20 -10.82
C ASN A 73 24.94 0.93 -11.68
N SER A 74 25.16 2.10 -11.10
CA SER A 74 25.73 3.24 -11.83
C SER A 74 27.22 3.01 -12.15
N SER A 75 27.68 3.50 -13.31
CA SER A 75 29.11 3.49 -13.68
C SER A 75 29.96 4.21 -12.64
N LEU A 76 31.18 3.75 -12.41
CA LEU A 76 32.17 4.46 -11.59
C LEU A 76 32.52 5.83 -12.21
N ASP A 77 32.68 5.88 -13.53
CA ASP A 77 32.86 7.13 -14.26
C ASP A 77 31.56 7.91 -14.39
N LYS A 78 31.49 9.06 -13.72
CA LYS A 78 30.35 9.99 -13.72
C LYS A 78 30.51 11.14 -14.74
N SER A 79 31.56 11.19 -15.52
CA SER A 79 31.85 12.30 -16.45
C SER A 79 30.72 12.51 -17.48
N LYS A 80 29.99 11.44 -17.84
CA LYS A 80 28.87 11.46 -18.79
C LYS A 80 27.51 11.76 -18.15
N TYR A 81 27.44 11.83 -16.82
CA TYR A 81 26.17 12.07 -16.12
C TYR A 81 25.72 13.52 -16.33
N LEU A 82 24.43 13.71 -16.41
CA LEU A 82 23.80 15.00 -16.67
C LEU A 82 23.57 15.74 -15.35
N ARG A 83 23.94 17.02 -15.31
CA ARG A 83 23.61 17.90 -14.19
C ARG A 83 22.10 18.17 -14.20
N VAL A 84 21.50 18.22 -13.02
CA VAL A 84 20.15 18.72 -12.77
C VAL A 84 20.20 19.81 -11.72
N CYS A 85 19.38 20.83 -11.88
CA CYS A 85 19.28 21.97 -10.96
C CYS A 85 17.86 22.07 -10.40
N TYR A 86 17.72 22.72 -9.25
CA TYR A 86 16.42 23.05 -8.71
C TYR A 86 15.54 23.77 -9.76
N GLY A 87 14.32 23.33 -9.90
CA GLY A 87 13.38 23.89 -10.87
C GLY A 87 13.37 23.21 -12.24
N ASP A 88 14.32 22.32 -12.55
CA ASP A 88 14.24 21.50 -13.75
C ASP A 88 13.11 20.45 -13.66
N ILE A 89 12.69 19.89 -14.78
CA ILE A 89 11.98 18.62 -14.84
C ILE A 89 12.90 17.58 -15.46
N ALA A 90 13.09 16.47 -14.77
CA ALA A 90 13.83 15.31 -15.30
C ALA A 90 12.84 14.18 -15.63
N TYR A 91 13.02 13.55 -16.80
CA TYR A 91 12.28 12.35 -17.12
C TYR A 91 13.18 11.24 -17.68
N ASN A 92 12.80 10.00 -17.40
CA ASN A 92 13.50 8.85 -17.98
C ASN A 92 13.10 8.73 -19.45
N THR A 93 14.07 8.91 -20.37
CA THR A 93 13.85 8.94 -21.81
C THR A 93 13.15 7.68 -22.34
N MET A 94 13.49 6.51 -21.76
CA MET A 94 12.91 5.22 -22.16
C MET A 94 11.60 4.86 -21.42
N ARG A 95 11.15 5.70 -20.47
CA ARG A 95 9.95 5.42 -19.65
C ARG A 95 9.03 6.63 -19.55
N MET A 96 9.25 7.68 -20.33
CA MET A 96 8.35 8.85 -20.34
C MET A 96 6.95 8.50 -20.86
N TRP A 97 6.85 7.51 -21.73
CA TRP A 97 5.59 6.94 -22.20
C TRP A 97 4.73 6.28 -21.09
N GLU A 98 5.31 6.04 -19.91
CA GLU A 98 4.63 5.65 -18.66
C GLU A 98 4.43 6.85 -17.72
N GLY A 99 4.82 8.08 -18.12
CA GLY A 99 4.77 9.28 -17.29
C GLY A 99 5.90 9.38 -16.25
N ARG A 100 7.04 8.70 -16.46
CA ARG A 100 8.18 8.72 -15.53
C ARG A 100 8.99 10.01 -15.63
N SER A 101 8.46 11.04 -14.99
CA SER A 101 9.04 12.38 -14.86
C SER A 101 8.95 12.88 -13.42
N ALA A 102 9.77 13.83 -13.04
CA ALA A 102 9.68 14.49 -11.74
C ALA A 102 10.22 15.92 -11.79
N PHE A 103 9.69 16.78 -10.92
CA PHE A 103 10.28 18.06 -10.57
C PHE A 103 11.60 17.82 -9.81
N VAL A 104 12.61 18.61 -10.11
CA VAL A 104 13.93 18.55 -9.47
C VAL A 104 13.97 19.56 -8.33
N ASN A 105 13.99 19.05 -7.12
CA ASN A 105 13.98 19.85 -5.88
C ASN A 105 15.37 20.06 -5.27
N MET A 106 16.42 19.55 -5.89
CA MET A 106 17.79 19.68 -5.44
C MET A 106 18.79 19.62 -6.60
N GLU A 107 20.00 20.13 -6.41
CA GLU A 107 21.07 20.00 -7.39
C GLU A 107 21.75 18.62 -7.29
N GLY A 108 22.12 18.05 -8.45
CA GLY A 108 22.81 16.77 -8.51
C GLY A 108 23.12 16.32 -9.93
N ILE A 109 23.43 15.03 -10.06
CA ILE A 109 23.64 14.39 -11.37
C ILE A 109 22.74 13.17 -11.52
N VAL A 110 22.27 12.95 -12.74
CA VAL A 110 21.46 11.80 -13.12
C VAL A 110 22.08 11.03 -14.29
N SER A 111 21.66 9.79 -14.47
CA SER A 111 22.11 8.95 -15.58
C SER A 111 21.90 9.62 -16.95
N PRO A 112 22.75 9.36 -17.95
CA PRO A 112 22.54 9.81 -19.33
C PRO A 112 21.24 9.31 -19.99
N ALA A 113 20.54 8.35 -19.38
CA ALA A 113 19.23 7.87 -19.84
C ALA A 113 18.08 8.85 -19.53
N TYR A 114 18.36 9.97 -18.88
CA TYR A 114 17.38 11.02 -18.59
C TYR A 114 17.47 12.16 -19.60
N THR A 115 16.34 12.79 -19.83
CA THR A 115 16.24 14.09 -20.49
C THR A 115 15.86 15.13 -19.43
N ILE A 116 16.56 16.27 -19.43
CA ILE A 116 16.40 17.34 -18.45
C ILE A 116 15.83 18.57 -19.14
N CYS A 117 14.70 19.05 -18.64
CA CYS A 117 13.98 20.19 -19.17
C CYS A 117 14.12 21.39 -18.23
N ILE A 118 14.78 22.45 -18.72
CA ILE A 118 14.91 23.74 -18.06
C ILE A 118 13.64 24.56 -18.41
N PRO A 119 12.85 25.04 -17.44
CA PRO A 119 11.72 25.92 -17.73
C PRO A 119 12.21 27.26 -18.27
N LYS A 120 11.51 27.82 -19.26
CA LYS A 120 11.70 29.18 -19.71
C LYS A 120 10.99 30.18 -18.78
N ASN A 121 11.25 31.48 -18.94
CA ASN A 121 10.62 32.52 -18.16
C ASN A 121 9.07 32.37 -18.12
N HIS A 122 8.46 32.60 -16.96
CA HIS A 122 7.03 32.48 -16.69
C HIS A 122 6.46 31.03 -16.73
N ILE A 123 7.33 30.02 -16.82
CA ILE A 123 6.91 28.63 -16.77
C ILE A 123 7.21 28.05 -15.38
N ASN A 124 6.16 27.64 -14.70
CA ASN A 124 6.26 26.94 -13.42
C ASN A 124 6.44 25.45 -13.65
N SER A 125 7.65 24.93 -13.57
CA SER A 125 7.95 23.51 -13.78
C SER A 125 7.27 22.61 -12.76
N PHE A 126 6.98 23.08 -11.55
CA PHE A 126 6.25 22.31 -10.56
C PHE A 126 4.79 22.05 -10.98
N PHE A 127 4.13 23.06 -11.56
CA PHE A 127 2.83 22.87 -12.22
C PHE A 127 2.89 21.83 -13.34
N TYR A 128 3.91 21.91 -14.22
CA TYR A 128 4.06 20.95 -15.33
C TYR A 128 4.43 19.55 -14.85
N SER A 129 5.05 19.41 -13.68
CA SER A 129 5.31 18.08 -13.10
C SER A 129 4.02 17.31 -12.78
N TYR A 130 2.94 18.00 -12.40
CA TYR A 130 1.59 17.44 -12.27
C TYR A 130 0.93 17.20 -13.63
N TYR A 131 1.04 18.17 -14.52
CA TYR A 131 0.42 18.07 -15.85
C TYR A 131 0.93 16.84 -16.61
N PHE A 132 2.24 16.53 -16.51
CA PHE A 132 2.86 15.37 -17.14
C PHE A 132 2.40 14.01 -16.59
N LYS A 133 1.64 13.98 -15.51
CA LYS A 133 1.04 12.77 -14.94
C LYS A 133 -0.37 12.49 -15.46
N LEU A 134 -0.94 13.37 -16.25
CA LEU A 134 -2.29 13.16 -16.78
C LEU A 134 -2.32 12.07 -17.86
N PRO A 135 -3.31 11.16 -17.84
CA PRO A 135 -3.40 10.05 -18.79
C PRO A 135 -3.41 10.50 -20.26
N ASN A 136 -4.09 11.60 -20.58
CA ASN A 136 -4.11 12.15 -21.94
C ASN A 136 -2.72 12.59 -22.40
N LEU A 137 -1.95 13.25 -21.54
CA LEU A 137 -0.59 13.68 -21.89
C LEU A 137 0.40 12.50 -21.91
N ILE A 138 0.23 11.53 -21.04
CA ILE A 138 0.99 10.26 -21.09
C ILE A 138 0.74 9.55 -22.44
N SER A 139 -0.49 9.56 -22.94
CA SER A 139 -0.82 9.03 -24.27
C SER A 139 -0.09 9.78 -25.39
N GLU A 140 0.07 11.10 -25.27
CA GLU A 140 0.85 11.90 -26.23
C GLU A 140 2.34 11.55 -26.12
N PHE A 141 2.91 11.43 -24.91
CA PHE A 141 4.28 10.97 -24.72
C PHE A 141 4.52 9.59 -25.36
N HIS A 142 3.56 8.69 -25.26
CA HIS A 142 3.63 7.39 -25.94
C HIS A 142 3.60 7.56 -27.46
N ARG A 143 2.69 8.36 -28.00
CA ARG A 143 2.53 8.61 -29.46
C ARG A 143 3.77 9.21 -30.10
N TYR A 144 4.48 10.12 -29.39
CA TYR A 144 5.71 10.76 -29.85
C TYR A 144 6.97 9.97 -29.53
N SER A 145 6.87 8.87 -28.76
CA SER A 145 7.99 7.98 -28.48
C SER A 145 8.38 7.18 -29.74
N GLN A 146 9.66 6.97 -29.91
CA GLN A 146 10.23 6.22 -31.03
C GLN A 146 10.71 4.84 -30.54
N GLY A 147 10.46 3.80 -31.30
CA GLY A 147 10.81 2.41 -31.01
C GLY A 147 9.80 1.43 -31.56
N LEU A 148 10.21 0.18 -31.80
CA LEU A 148 9.35 -0.85 -32.40
C LEU A 148 8.60 -1.67 -31.33
N VAL A 149 9.16 -1.80 -30.14
CA VAL A 149 8.60 -2.55 -29.00
C VAL A 149 8.74 -1.74 -27.72
N LYS A 150 7.95 -2.08 -26.69
CA LYS A 150 7.91 -1.33 -25.41
C LYS A 150 9.28 -1.08 -24.79
N ASP A 151 10.18 -2.04 -24.85
CA ASP A 151 11.52 -1.93 -24.26
C ASP A 151 12.49 -1.03 -25.05
N THR A 152 12.16 -0.68 -26.29
CA THR A 152 12.95 0.24 -27.12
C THR A 152 12.30 1.61 -27.27
N LEU A 153 11.07 1.81 -26.77
CA LEU A 153 10.41 3.09 -26.80
C LEU A 153 11.24 4.15 -26.06
N ASN A 154 11.46 5.27 -26.71
CA ASN A 154 12.16 6.40 -26.12
C ASN A 154 11.57 7.72 -26.59
N LEU A 155 11.49 8.69 -25.71
CA LEU A 155 11.05 10.06 -26.00
C LEU A 155 12.23 11.01 -25.81
N LYS A 156 12.92 11.35 -26.89
CA LYS A 156 13.98 12.36 -26.87
C LYS A 156 13.39 13.77 -26.85
N PHE A 157 14.20 14.76 -26.47
CA PHE A 157 13.75 16.13 -26.33
C PHE A 157 13.17 16.73 -27.63
N ASP A 158 13.72 16.41 -28.79
CA ASP A 158 13.23 16.89 -30.10
C ASP A 158 11.78 16.47 -30.38
N LYS A 159 11.38 15.27 -29.95
CA LYS A 159 10.00 14.77 -30.06
C LYS A 159 9.11 15.28 -28.93
N PHE A 160 9.63 15.32 -27.70
CA PHE A 160 8.95 15.95 -26.58
C PHE A 160 8.60 17.42 -26.88
N ALA A 161 9.51 18.17 -27.50
CA ALA A 161 9.34 19.57 -27.84
C ALA A 161 8.16 19.85 -28.82
N GLN A 162 7.71 18.83 -29.57
CA GLN A 162 6.63 18.96 -30.55
C GLN A 162 5.23 18.75 -29.91
N ILE A 163 5.17 18.28 -28.68
CA ILE A 163 3.90 17.98 -28.01
C ILE A 163 3.27 19.28 -27.52
N SER A 164 1.99 19.46 -27.88
CA SER A 164 1.24 20.66 -27.49
C SER A 164 0.58 20.48 -26.13
N VAL A 165 0.58 21.54 -25.33
CA VAL A 165 -0.04 21.60 -23.99
C VAL A 165 -0.81 22.91 -23.81
N GLY A 166 -1.74 22.94 -22.86
CA GLY A 166 -2.39 24.17 -22.44
C GLY A 166 -1.47 25.00 -21.54
N VAL A 167 -1.41 26.29 -21.78
CA VAL A 167 -0.58 27.24 -21.01
C VAL A 167 -1.51 28.31 -20.42
N PRO A 168 -1.65 28.39 -19.08
CA PRO A 168 -2.38 29.49 -18.46
C PRO A 168 -1.82 30.84 -18.86
N PRO A 169 -2.65 31.88 -19.02
CA PRO A 169 -2.18 33.22 -19.42
C PRO A 169 -1.34 33.89 -18.31
N LYS A 170 -1.51 33.49 -17.06
CA LYS A 170 -0.80 34.01 -15.89
C LYS A 170 -0.01 32.93 -15.19
N SER A 171 1.21 33.24 -14.76
CA SER A 171 2.06 32.35 -13.94
C SER A 171 1.47 32.08 -12.57
N GLU A 172 0.69 33.03 -12.03
CA GLU A 172 -0.03 32.91 -10.75
C GLU A 172 -1.06 31.79 -10.76
N GLU A 173 -1.72 31.56 -11.91
CA GLU A 173 -2.64 30.45 -12.06
C GLU A 173 -1.91 29.10 -12.05
N GLN A 174 -0.73 29.01 -12.71
CA GLN A 174 0.12 27.83 -12.62
C GLN A 174 0.54 27.55 -11.17
N GLN A 175 0.98 28.59 -10.45
CA GLN A 175 1.39 28.49 -9.05
C GLN A 175 0.23 28.01 -8.18
N LYS A 176 -0.95 28.64 -8.31
CA LYS A 176 -2.13 28.30 -7.51
C LYS A 176 -2.56 26.84 -7.67
N ILE A 177 -2.53 26.33 -8.91
CA ILE A 177 -2.84 24.92 -9.21
C ILE A 177 -1.78 24.00 -8.57
N ALA A 178 -0.50 24.34 -8.72
CA ALA A 178 0.60 23.57 -8.13
C ALA A 178 0.50 23.53 -6.61
N ASP A 179 0.24 24.66 -5.96
CA ASP A 179 0.08 24.78 -4.49
C ASP A 179 -1.11 23.95 -3.99
N CYS A 180 -2.24 24.02 -4.69
CA CYS A 180 -3.42 23.23 -4.35
C CYS A 180 -3.13 21.72 -4.40
N LEU A 181 -2.47 21.24 -5.45
CA LEU A 181 -2.16 19.83 -5.60
C LEU A 181 -1.07 19.37 -4.63
N SER A 182 -0.06 20.21 -4.35
CA SER A 182 0.99 19.88 -3.39
C SER A 182 0.47 19.83 -1.95
N SER A 183 -0.46 20.72 -1.58
CA SER A 183 -1.09 20.66 -0.26
C SER A 183 -1.85 19.35 -0.03
N ILE A 184 -2.45 18.79 -1.09
CA ILE A 184 -3.10 17.48 -0.99
C ILE A 184 -2.05 16.36 -0.87
N ASP A 185 -0.91 16.46 -1.58
CA ASP A 185 0.18 15.50 -1.45
C ASP A 185 0.77 15.49 -0.04
N GLU A 186 0.98 16.67 0.55
CA GLU A 186 1.43 16.82 1.94
C GLU A 186 0.44 16.17 2.93
N LEU A 187 -0.87 16.38 2.72
CA LEU A 187 -1.90 15.74 3.54
C LEU A 187 -1.87 14.22 3.41
N ILE A 188 -1.72 13.69 2.18
CA ILE A 188 -1.61 12.24 1.95
C ILE A 188 -0.37 11.69 2.67
N GLU A 189 0.77 12.34 2.54
CA GLU A 189 2.02 11.92 3.19
C GLU A 189 1.89 11.90 4.71
N LEU A 190 1.33 12.94 5.31
CA LEU A 190 1.09 13.02 6.76
C LEU A 190 0.16 11.90 7.25
N GLN A 191 -0.90 11.60 6.49
CA GLN A 191 -1.80 10.49 6.83
C GLN A 191 -1.12 9.12 6.67
N GLU A 192 -0.28 8.94 5.66
CA GLU A 192 0.50 7.70 5.49
C GLU A 192 1.50 7.51 6.64
N GLN A 193 2.15 8.58 7.10
CA GLN A 193 3.03 8.55 8.27
C GLN A 193 2.27 8.20 9.55
N LYS A 194 1.09 8.80 9.77
CA LYS A 194 0.20 8.49 10.90
C LYS A 194 -0.24 7.03 10.88
N LEU A 195 -0.64 6.53 9.71
CA LEU A 195 -1.01 5.12 9.52
C LEU A 195 0.14 4.17 9.85
N ALA A 196 1.36 4.48 9.41
CA ALA A 196 2.54 3.69 9.73
C ALA A 196 2.83 3.68 11.25
N ALA A 197 2.71 4.84 11.91
CA ALA A 197 2.85 4.97 13.35
C ALA A 197 1.81 4.16 14.13
N LEU A 198 0.53 4.20 13.72
CA LEU A 198 -0.54 3.41 14.34
C LEU A 198 -0.29 1.90 14.20
N LYS A 199 0.15 1.43 13.04
CA LYS A 199 0.50 0.02 12.80
C LYS A 199 1.67 -0.41 13.69
N GLN A 200 2.70 0.43 13.79
CA GLN A 200 3.87 0.16 14.65
C GLN A 200 3.49 0.16 16.12
N HIS A 201 2.65 1.11 16.56
CA HIS A 201 2.14 1.18 17.92
C HIS A 201 1.35 -0.08 18.29
N LYS A 202 0.40 -0.50 17.43
CA LYS A 202 -0.36 -1.75 17.62
C LYS A 202 0.57 -2.96 17.76
N LYS A 203 1.56 -3.08 16.86
CA LYS A 203 2.56 -4.16 16.93
C LYS A 203 3.31 -4.17 18.26
N GLY A 204 3.76 -2.99 18.73
CA GLY A 204 4.44 -2.85 20.00
C GLY A 204 3.56 -3.23 21.19
N LEU A 205 2.29 -2.80 21.20
CA LEU A 205 1.32 -3.19 22.21
C LEU A 205 1.07 -4.69 22.24
N MET A 206 0.88 -5.33 21.10
CA MET A 206 0.70 -6.79 21.03
C MET A 206 1.89 -7.54 21.62
N GLN A 207 3.12 -7.09 21.37
CA GLN A 207 4.34 -7.70 21.95
C GLN A 207 4.48 -7.54 23.46
N GLN A 208 3.81 -6.55 24.05
CA GLN A 208 3.85 -6.26 25.47
C GLN A 208 2.65 -6.81 26.23
N LEU A 209 1.46 -6.77 25.61
CA LEU A 209 0.20 -7.26 26.20
C LEU A 209 0.12 -8.79 26.23
N PHE A 210 0.81 -9.47 25.31
CA PHE A 210 0.84 -10.94 25.30
C PHE A 210 2.19 -11.46 25.79
N PRO A 211 2.20 -12.47 26.71
CA PRO A 211 3.42 -13.18 27.08
C PRO A 211 4.06 -13.84 25.86
N SER A 212 5.37 -13.78 25.75
CA SER A 212 6.10 -14.40 24.65
C SER A 212 6.17 -15.93 24.82
N HIS A 213 6.49 -16.63 23.71
CA HIS A 213 6.75 -18.07 23.77
C HIS A 213 7.84 -18.45 24.79
N ASN A 214 8.87 -17.62 24.94
CA ASN A 214 9.92 -17.85 25.91
C ASN A 214 9.42 -17.73 27.36
N ASP A 215 8.56 -16.76 27.65
CA ASP A 215 7.92 -16.59 28.97
C ASP A 215 7.07 -17.82 29.33
N LEU A 216 6.32 -18.35 28.34
CA LEU A 216 5.57 -19.60 28.50
C LEU A 216 6.47 -20.80 28.80
N GLN A 217 7.58 -20.96 28.06
CA GLN A 217 8.50 -22.10 28.29
C GLN A 217 9.19 -21.99 29.66
N ALA A 218 9.63 -20.81 30.08
CA ALA A 218 10.23 -20.58 31.39
C ALA A 218 9.24 -20.92 32.54
N SER A 219 7.99 -20.44 32.42
CA SER A 219 6.93 -20.75 33.39
C SER A 219 6.63 -22.25 33.50
N LYS A 220 6.59 -22.97 32.38
CA LYS A 220 6.39 -24.43 32.34
C LYS A 220 7.52 -25.19 33.03
N GLN A 221 8.77 -24.79 32.81
CA GLN A 221 9.91 -25.42 33.50
C GLN A 221 9.83 -25.21 35.01
N ALA A 222 9.55 -24.00 35.45
CA ALA A 222 9.38 -23.67 36.86
C ALA A 222 8.20 -24.43 37.52
N SER A 223 7.06 -24.52 36.83
CA SER A 223 5.85 -25.20 37.34
C SER A 223 6.02 -26.71 37.42
N LYS A 224 6.73 -27.34 36.49
CA LYS A 224 7.06 -28.79 36.54
C LYS A 224 7.90 -29.12 37.78
N GLN A 225 8.90 -28.27 38.11
CA GLN A 225 9.71 -28.46 39.30
C GLN A 225 8.94 -28.29 40.62
N ALA A 226 7.90 -27.43 40.60
CA ALA A 226 7.10 -27.13 41.78
C ALA A 226 5.78 -27.93 41.89
N SER A 227 5.47 -28.80 40.91
CA SER A 227 4.17 -29.51 40.78
C SER A 227 2.95 -28.58 40.84
N LYS A 228 3.06 -27.39 40.24
CA LYS A 228 2.02 -26.35 40.23
C LYS A 228 1.59 -26.03 38.80
N GLN A 229 0.42 -25.42 38.67
CA GLN A 229 -0.06 -24.89 37.39
C GLN A 229 0.87 -23.76 36.89
N ALA A 230 1.16 -23.73 35.59
CA ALA A 230 1.99 -22.68 35.01
C ALA A 230 1.23 -21.35 35.00
N ILE A 231 1.86 -20.31 35.50
CA ILE A 231 1.31 -18.95 35.55
C ILE A 231 2.30 -18.01 34.84
N VAL A 232 1.83 -17.14 34.00
CA VAL A 232 2.62 -16.16 33.27
C VAL A 232 2.07 -14.73 33.43
N TYR A 233 2.94 -13.75 33.25
CA TYR A 233 2.58 -12.33 33.28
C TYR A 233 3.01 -11.66 31.97
N PRO A 234 2.13 -10.81 31.38
CA PRO A 234 2.54 -9.96 30.27
C PRO A 234 3.49 -8.85 30.76
N LYS A 235 4.28 -8.28 29.83
CA LYS A 235 5.18 -7.17 30.14
C LYS A 235 4.43 -5.88 30.45
N LEU A 236 3.29 -5.68 29.79
CA LEU A 236 2.37 -4.58 30.01
C LEU A 236 1.02 -5.14 30.44
N ARG A 237 0.46 -4.59 31.53
CA ARG A 237 -0.85 -4.95 32.04
C ARG A 237 -1.64 -3.69 32.36
N PHE A 238 -2.92 -3.67 32.05
CA PHE A 238 -3.77 -2.52 32.37
C PHE A 238 -3.80 -2.27 33.89
N PRO A 239 -3.85 -1.00 34.34
CA PRO A 239 -3.78 -0.65 35.77
C PRO A 239 -4.75 -1.42 36.67
N GLN A 240 -5.99 -1.63 36.19
CA GLN A 240 -7.04 -2.32 36.93
C GLN A 240 -6.78 -3.83 37.16
N PHE A 241 -5.84 -4.41 36.41
CA PHE A 241 -5.51 -5.84 36.53
C PHE A 241 -4.11 -6.10 37.12
N LYS A 242 -3.37 -5.06 37.49
CA LYS A 242 -1.98 -5.20 37.96
C LYS A 242 -1.85 -6.14 39.17
N ASP A 243 -2.81 -6.06 40.12
CA ASP A 243 -2.83 -6.83 41.34
C ASP A 243 -3.59 -8.17 41.23
N CYS A 244 -4.14 -8.43 40.03
CA CYS A 244 -4.82 -9.70 39.78
C CYS A 244 -3.84 -10.85 39.60
N LYS A 245 -4.33 -12.10 39.81
CA LYS A 245 -3.58 -13.34 39.56
C LYS A 245 -2.98 -13.29 38.13
N GLY A 246 -1.80 -13.90 37.97
CA GLY A 246 -1.23 -14.07 36.60
C GLY A 246 -2.08 -14.97 35.72
N TRP A 247 -1.77 -15.01 34.46
CA TRP A 247 -2.52 -15.75 33.45
C TRP A 247 -2.26 -17.24 33.56
N GLU A 248 -3.32 -18.01 33.57
CA GLU A 248 -3.25 -19.46 33.58
C GLU A 248 -2.92 -19.98 32.18
N VAL A 249 -2.18 -21.09 32.11
CA VAL A 249 -1.83 -21.71 30.85
C VAL A 249 -2.76 -22.89 30.61
N VAL A 250 -3.56 -22.82 29.56
CA VAL A 250 -4.54 -23.83 29.16
C VAL A 250 -4.24 -24.40 27.80
N GLU A 251 -4.77 -25.54 27.42
CA GLU A 251 -4.72 -26.05 26.03
C GLU A 251 -5.74 -25.35 25.14
N LEU A 252 -5.42 -25.15 23.86
CA LEU A 252 -6.34 -24.48 22.94
C LEU A 252 -7.70 -25.18 22.83
N GLU A 253 -7.74 -26.50 23.03
CA GLU A 253 -9.00 -27.25 22.98
C GLU A 253 -10.04 -26.77 24.02
N GLU A 254 -9.57 -26.18 25.13
CA GLU A 254 -10.46 -25.65 26.16
C GLU A 254 -11.33 -24.48 25.65
N LEU A 255 -10.92 -23.79 24.60
CA LEU A 255 -11.65 -22.67 24.01
C LEU A 255 -12.76 -23.11 23.04
N PHE A 256 -12.73 -24.36 22.55
CA PHE A 256 -13.60 -24.79 21.46
C PHE A 256 -14.57 -25.88 21.89
N ASP A 257 -15.76 -25.87 21.29
CA ASP A 257 -16.70 -26.95 21.39
C ASP A 257 -16.42 -27.98 20.29
N LEU A 258 -15.64 -28.98 20.62
CA LEU A 258 -15.23 -30.04 19.69
C LEU A 258 -16.34 -31.08 19.44
N THR A 259 -17.48 -30.99 20.11
CA THR A 259 -18.64 -31.84 19.87
C THR A 259 -19.44 -31.42 18.62
N ILE A 260 -19.29 -30.12 18.22
CA ILE A 260 -19.94 -29.59 17.03
C ILE A 260 -19.17 -30.06 15.78
N GLN A 261 -19.88 -30.83 14.93
CA GLN A 261 -19.32 -31.27 13.66
C GLN A 261 -19.82 -30.41 12.50
N ASN A 262 -18.90 -30.10 11.57
CA ASN A 262 -19.27 -29.37 10.37
C ASN A 262 -20.08 -30.28 9.43
N GLU A 263 -21.21 -29.75 8.98
CA GLU A 263 -22.11 -30.48 8.06
C GLU A 263 -21.43 -30.58 6.67
N LYS A 264 -21.48 -31.79 6.09
CA LYS A 264 -20.96 -31.99 4.74
C LYS A 264 -21.93 -31.40 3.73
N ALA A 265 -21.41 -30.65 2.77
CA ALA A 265 -22.21 -30.09 1.70
C ALA A 265 -22.74 -31.20 0.77
N ASN A 266 -24.05 -31.20 0.52
CA ASN A 266 -24.71 -32.16 -0.37
C ASN A 266 -24.49 -31.85 -1.86
N SER A 267 -24.18 -30.61 -2.20
CA SER A 267 -23.89 -30.14 -3.56
C SER A 267 -22.69 -29.18 -3.55
N PHE A 268 -21.99 -29.16 -4.68
CA PHE A 268 -20.85 -28.25 -4.88
C PHE A 268 -21.31 -26.98 -5.59
N ASP A 269 -21.27 -25.85 -4.87
CA ASP A 269 -21.54 -24.52 -5.41
C ASP A 269 -20.23 -23.71 -5.44
N LYS A 270 -19.70 -23.48 -6.64
CA LYS A 270 -18.47 -22.72 -6.85
C LYS A 270 -18.52 -21.31 -6.30
N ASP A 271 -19.70 -20.68 -6.31
CA ASP A 271 -19.90 -19.30 -5.87
C ASP A 271 -19.95 -19.15 -4.34
N LYS A 272 -20.06 -20.27 -3.63
CA LYS A 272 -20.11 -20.32 -2.16
C LYS A 272 -18.89 -21.01 -1.54
N ILE A 273 -17.73 -20.86 -2.15
CA ILE A 273 -16.48 -21.38 -1.59
C ILE A 273 -15.71 -20.24 -0.94
N ILE A 274 -15.18 -20.50 0.27
CA ILE A 274 -14.29 -19.60 0.98
C ILE A 274 -12.85 -20.09 0.96
N THR A 275 -11.94 -19.16 1.09
CA THR A 275 -10.51 -19.40 1.30
C THR A 275 -9.97 -18.58 2.45
N VAL A 276 -8.88 -19.03 3.06
CA VAL A 276 -8.18 -18.32 4.13
C VAL A 276 -6.90 -17.72 3.54
N LYS A 277 -6.79 -16.41 3.58
CA LYS A 277 -5.64 -15.66 3.04
C LYS A 277 -4.42 -15.83 3.95
N LEU A 278 -3.23 -15.87 3.33
CA LEU A 278 -1.95 -15.86 4.04
C LEU A 278 -1.74 -14.56 4.82
N HIS A 279 -0.72 -14.53 5.68
CA HIS A 279 -0.27 -13.33 6.41
C HIS A 279 -1.37 -12.68 7.27
N THR A 280 -2.24 -13.50 7.85
CA THR A 280 -3.35 -13.08 8.73
C THR A 280 -4.38 -12.14 8.09
N LEU A 281 -4.48 -12.18 6.75
CA LEU A 281 -5.44 -11.37 5.99
C LEU A 281 -6.90 -11.88 6.06
N GLY A 282 -7.15 -12.95 6.85
CA GLY A 282 -8.49 -13.42 7.18
C GLY A 282 -9.13 -14.31 6.14
N VAL A 283 -10.45 -14.40 6.22
CA VAL A 283 -11.29 -15.30 5.43
C VAL A 283 -12.05 -14.50 4.39
N VAL A 284 -12.05 -14.98 3.15
CA VAL A 284 -12.72 -14.30 2.03
C VAL A 284 -13.40 -15.31 1.12
N LYS A 285 -14.35 -14.84 0.30
CA LYS A 285 -14.87 -15.63 -0.83
C LYS A 285 -13.70 -16.00 -1.77
N ASN A 286 -13.69 -17.23 -2.26
CA ASN A 286 -12.70 -17.65 -3.23
C ASN A 286 -13.06 -17.11 -4.62
N GLU A 287 -12.19 -16.27 -5.17
CA GLU A 287 -12.34 -15.70 -6.52
C GLU A 287 -11.83 -16.63 -7.63
N ARG A 288 -10.96 -17.61 -7.28
CA ARG A 288 -10.38 -18.55 -8.24
C ARG A 288 -11.18 -19.84 -8.29
N THR A 289 -12.41 -19.76 -8.78
CA THR A 289 -13.34 -20.92 -8.81
C THR A 289 -13.21 -21.76 -10.07
N ASP A 290 -12.57 -21.25 -11.13
CA ASP A 290 -12.48 -21.91 -12.42
C ASP A 290 -11.66 -23.22 -12.39
N THR A 291 -10.71 -23.33 -11.45
CA THR A 291 -9.86 -24.53 -11.28
C THR A 291 -10.44 -25.55 -10.29
N LEU A 292 -11.59 -25.25 -9.65
CA LEU A 292 -12.20 -26.13 -8.67
C LEU A 292 -13.02 -27.22 -9.37
N THR A 293 -12.60 -28.46 -9.18
CA THR A 293 -13.20 -29.67 -9.80
C THR A 293 -14.09 -30.33 -8.78
N GLY A 294 -14.94 -29.97 -8.09
CA GLY A 294 -15.93 -30.66 -7.22
C GLY A 294 -15.59 -32.04 -6.63
N GLY A 295 -14.37 -32.56 -6.88
CA GLY A 295 -13.92 -33.88 -6.41
C GLY A 295 -13.50 -33.93 -4.93
N ALA A 296 -13.36 -32.79 -4.25
CA ALA A 296 -13.03 -32.73 -2.84
C ALA A 296 -14.31 -32.77 -1.97
N ASN A 297 -14.18 -33.25 -0.73
CA ASN A 297 -15.25 -33.12 0.24
C ASN A 297 -15.28 -31.65 0.75
N TYR A 298 -16.45 -31.01 0.61
CA TYR A 298 -16.73 -29.68 1.11
C TYR A 298 -17.63 -29.73 2.33
N PHE A 299 -17.48 -28.75 3.21
CA PHE A 299 -18.21 -28.66 4.46
C PHE A 299 -18.71 -27.23 4.65
N HIS A 300 -19.94 -27.07 5.13
CA HIS A 300 -20.51 -25.78 5.49
C HIS A 300 -19.73 -25.16 6.65
N ARG A 301 -19.52 -23.84 6.59
CA ARG A 301 -18.82 -23.07 7.62
C ARG A 301 -19.78 -22.07 8.23
N LYS A 302 -19.73 -21.96 9.54
CA LYS A 302 -20.63 -21.10 10.31
C LYS A 302 -19.92 -19.79 10.64
N ALA A 303 -20.64 -18.67 10.55
CA ALA A 303 -20.14 -17.37 11.00
C ALA A 303 -19.72 -17.42 12.47
N GLY A 304 -18.61 -16.76 12.79
CA GLY A 304 -18.04 -16.78 14.14
C GLY A 304 -17.10 -17.96 14.44
N ASP A 305 -17.10 -19.02 13.63
CA ASP A 305 -16.16 -20.14 13.81
C ASP A 305 -14.72 -19.73 13.53
N PHE A 306 -13.78 -20.28 14.31
CA PHE A 306 -12.38 -20.27 13.97
C PHE A 306 -12.12 -21.23 12.80
N ILE A 307 -11.40 -20.76 11.78
CA ILE A 307 -11.06 -21.51 10.58
C ILE A 307 -9.59 -21.34 10.22
N PHE A 308 -8.96 -22.42 9.74
CA PHE A 308 -7.55 -22.36 9.34
C PHE A 308 -7.21 -23.32 8.19
N SER A 309 -6.16 -23.01 7.43
CA SER A 309 -5.58 -23.92 6.45
C SER A 309 -4.59 -24.88 7.13
N LYS A 310 -4.82 -26.19 7.02
CA LYS A 310 -3.90 -27.21 7.53
C LYS A 310 -2.50 -27.12 6.88
N ILE A 311 -2.42 -26.59 5.65
CA ILE A 311 -1.18 -26.50 4.88
C ILE A 311 -0.43 -25.22 5.24
N ASP A 312 -1.16 -24.10 5.33
CA ASP A 312 -0.59 -22.75 5.40
C ASP A 312 -0.80 -22.03 6.74
N PHE A 313 -1.18 -22.75 7.79
CA PHE A 313 -1.37 -22.16 9.10
C PHE A 313 -0.15 -21.35 9.58
N LEU A 314 1.05 -21.91 9.45
CA LEU A 314 2.30 -21.23 9.84
C LEU A 314 2.67 -20.06 8.91
N ASN A 315 1.99 -19.93 7.77
CA ASN A 315 2.06 -18.77 6.89
C ASN A 315 0.95 -17.74 7.20
N GLY A 316 0.26 -17.90 8.35
CA GLY A 316 -0.80 -17.00 8.80
C GLY A 316 -2.15 -17.22 8.11
N ALA A 317 -2.40 -18.40 7.55
CA ALA A 317 -3.71 -18.73 6.95
C ALA A 317 -4.68 -19.24 8.01
N PHE A 318 -5.23 -18.32 8.80
CA PHE A 318 -6.28 -18.57 9.79
C PHE A 318 -7.13 -17.31 9.99
N GLY A 319 -8.33 -17.50 10.56
CA GLY A 319 -9.25 -16.39 10.81
C GLY A 319 -10.54 -16.82 11.50
N ILE A 320 -11.48 -15.90 11.60
CA ILE A 320 -12.85 -16.15 12.00
C ILE A 320 -13.71 -16.01 10.74
N VAL A 321 -14.68 -16.91 10.55
CA VAL A 321 -15.63 -16.83 9.44
C VAL A 321 -16.50 -15.59 9.61
N PRO A 322 -16.48 -14.62 8.67
CA PRO A 322 -17.29 -13.41 8.75
C PRO A 322 -18.80 -13.72 8.57
N ASN A 323 -19.66 -12.83 9.06
CA ASN A 323 -21.10 -12.99 8.96
C ASN A 323 -21.63 -13.11 7.53
N GLU A 324 -21.03 -12.36 6.59
CA GLU A 324 -21.40 -12.38 5.17
C GLU A 324 -21.02 -13.69 4.44
N LEU A 325 -20.21 -14.53 5.08
CA LEU A 325 -19.79 -15.83 4.56
C LEU A 325 -20.43 -17.01 5.34
N ASP A 326 -21.48 -16.76 6.12
CA ASP A 326 -22.24 -17.81 6.81
C ASP A 326 -22.81 -18.81 5.80
N GLY A 327 -22.67 -20.11 6.11
CA GLY A 327 -23.14 -21.19 5.23
C GLY A 327 -22.28 -21.43 3.98
N PHE A 328 -21.25 -20.65 3.71
CA PHE A 328 -20.29 -20.95 2.66
C PHE A 328 -19.49 -22.20 2.98
N CYS A 329 -18.84 -22.78 1.98
CA CYS A 329 -18.12 -24.05 2.11
C CYS A 329 -16.63 -23.91 1.99
N SER A 330 -15.87 -24.79 2.64
CA SER A 330 -14.47 -25.03 2.39
C SER A 330 -14.13 -26.50 2.39
N SER A 331 -12.98 -26.88 1.84
CA SER A 331 -12.52 -28.28 1.81
C SER A 331 -12.13 -28.79 3.21
N SER A 332 -11.91 -30.09 3.32
CA SER A 332 -11.39 -30.74 4.54
C SER A 332 -9.99 -30.25 4.97
N ASP A 333 -9.24 -29.61 4.06
CA ASP A 333 -7.95 -28.98 4.39
C ASP A 333 -8.10 -27.59 5.04
N ILE A 334 -9.32 -27.06 5.08
CA ILE A 334 -9.65 -25.78 5.72
C ILE A 334 -10.81 -26.02 6.71
N PRO A 335 -10.57 -26.69 7.85
CA PRO A 335 -11.60 -26.96 8.86
C PRO A 335 -11.96 -25.70 9.66
N SER A 336 -13.18 -25.66 10.18
CA SER A 336 -13.61 -24.68 11.18
C SER A 336 -14.06 -25.34 12.49
N PHE A 337 -14.02 -24.55 13.57
CA PHE A 337 -14.34 -24.97 14.92
C PHE A 337 -15.08 -23.87 15.65
N SER A 338 -16.18 -24.21 16.30
CA SER A 338 -16.98 -23.27 17.07
C SER A 338 -16.35 -22.99 18.43
N PHE A 339 -16.33 -21.72 18.83
CA PHE A 339 -15.92 -21.37 20.19
C PHE A 339 -16.97 -21.78 21.21
N LYS A 340 -16.53 -22.09 22.44
CA LYS A 340 -17.44 -22.17 23.58
C LYS A 340 -18.00 -20.79 23.92
N PRO A 341 -19.20 -20.68 24.49
CA PRO A 341 -19.84 -19.39 24.78
C PRO A 341 -18.99 -18.45 25.68
N GLU A 342 -18.22 -19.01 26.58
CA GLU A 342 -17.35 -18.28 27.51
C GLU A 342 -16.03 -17.84 26.91
N SER A 343 -15.70 -18.29 25.69
CA SER A 343 -14.42 -18.00 25.05
C SER A 343 -14.44 -16.66 24.31
N ASN A 344 -13.41 -15.83 24.54
CA ASN A 344 -13.26 -14.58 23.80
C ASN A 344 -12.49 -14.79 22.48
N ALA A 345 -13.25 -14.95 21.39
CA ALA A 345 -12.68 -15.18 20.05
C ALA A 345 -11.73 -14.07 19.58
N ASN A 346 -12.03 -12.80 19.92
CA ASN A 346 -11.19 -11.67 19.53
C ASN A 346 -9.85 -11.67 20.28
N PHE A 347 -9.87 -11.92 21.60
CA PHE A 347 -8.65 -12.10 22.40
C PHE A 347 -7.79 -13.22 21.82
N PHE A 348 -8.37 -14.39 21.57
CA PHE A 348 -7.68 -15.52 20.96
C PHE A 348 -7.04 -15.15 19.61
N MET A 349 -7.75 -14.46 18.75
CA MET A 349 -7.25 -14.05 17.43
C MET A 349 -6.08 -13.07 17.54
N TYR A 350 -6.11 -12.14 18.49
CA TYR A 350 -4.97 -11.22 18.70
C TYR A 350 -3.75 -11.95 19.27
N TRP A 351 -3.98 -12.84 20.22
CA TRP A 351 -2.90 -13.69 20.74
C TRP A 351 -2.29 -14.56 19.64
N LEU A 352 -3.12 -15.20 18.83
CA LEU A 352 -2.68 -16.05 17.73
C LEU A 352 -1.86 -15.24 16.71
N LYS A 353 -2.34 -14.06 16.30
CA LYS A 353 -1.62 -13.15 15.39
C LYS A 353 -0.28 -12.68 15.97
N ALA A 354 -0.17 -12.52 17.28
CA ALA A 354 1.07 -12.10 17.92
C ALA A 354 2.13 -13.21 17.95
N ASN A 355 1.72 -14.49 18.00
CA ASN A 355 2.60 -15.60 18.36
C ASN A 355 2.78 -16.68 17.26
N TYR A 356 1.97 -16.73 16.21
CA TYR A 356 1.96 -17.86 15.25
C TYR A 356 3.30 -18.10 14.54
N LEU A 357 4.15 -17.08 14.40
CA LEU A 357 5.48 -17.22 13.79
C LEU A 357 6.46 -18.00 14.65
N ASP A 358 6.22 -18.03 15.97
CA ASP A 358 7.08 -18.74 16.93
C ASP A 358 6.65 -20.20 17.15
N PHE A 359 5.54 -20.60 16.53
CA PHE A 359 4.99 -21.94 16.73
C PHE A 359 5.81 -23.02 16.04
N LYS A 360 6.16 -24.03 16.80
CA LYS A 360 6.84 -25.26 16.34
C LYS A 360 5.85 -26.41 16.36
N ILE A 361 4.90 -26.42 15.40
CA ILE A 361 3.91 -27.49 15.27
C ILE A 361 4.42 -28.53 14.29
N GLU A 362 4.38 -29.80 14.67
CA GLU A 362 4.70 -30.89 13.76
C GLU A 362 3.68 -30.97 12.62
N ARG A 363 4.19 -31.11 11.42
CA ARG A 363 3.39 -31.27 10.21
C ARG A 363 3.52 -32.72 9.72
N ALA A 364 2.41 -33.43 9.61
CA ALA A 364 2.34 -34.76 9.07
C ALA A 364 2.36 -34.75 7.54
N GLY A 365 3.07 -35.67 6.93
CA GLY A 365 3.16 -35.87 5.47
C GLY A 365 4.48 -36.52 5.08
N THR A 366 4.51 -37.21 3.92
CA THR A 366 5.74 -37.78 3.33
C THR A 366 6.51 -36.68 2.57
N SER A 367 7.74 -36.94 2.20
CA SER A 367 8.58 -36.03 1.41
C SER A 367 7.93 -35.56 0.11
N ASN A 368 7.02 -36.34 -0.47
CA ASN A 368 6.36 -36.09 -1.75
C ASN A 368 4.92 -35.51 -1.57
N THR A 369 4.44 -35.27 -0.35
CA THR A 369 3.10 -34.75 -0.10
C THR A 369 3.16 -33.41 0.66
N LEU A 370 2.13 -32.59 0.45
CA LEU A 370 1.98 -31.34 1.22
C LEU A 370 1.89 -31.66 2.71
N LYS A 371 2.78 -31.07 3.51
CA LYS A 371 2.78 -31.22 4.96
C LYS A 371 1.59 -30.49 5.58
N ARG A 372 0.82 -31.19 6.43
CA ARG A 372 -0.39 -30.69 7.06
C ARG A 372 -0.26 -30.63 8.58
N ILE A 373 -0.77 -29.57 9.18
CA ILE A 373 -1.00 -29.52 10.64
C ILE A 373 -2.33 -30.24 10.93
N SER A 374 -2.31 -31.20 11.83
CA SER A 374 -3.55 -31.81 12.30
C SER A 374 -4.27 -30.91 13.28
N PRO A 375 -5.64 -30.87 13.29
CA PRO A 375 -6.38 -30.14 14.33
C PRO A 375 -5.96 -30.56 15.74
N LYS A 376 -5.74 -31.86 15.99
CA LYS A 376 -5.26 -32.38 17.27
C LYS A 376 -3.92 -31.76 17.70
N ALA A 377 -2.96 -31.63 16.80
CA ALA A 377 -1.67 -31.01 17.09
C ALA A 377 -1.80 -29.52 17.37
N LEU A 378 -2.74 -28.84 16.70
CA LEU A 378 -3.02 -27.42 16.97
C LEU A 378 -3.67 -27.25 18.33
N PHE A 379 -4.69 -28.02 18.67
CA PHE A 379 -5.44 -27.90 19.91
C PHE A 379 -4.67 -28.31 21.17
N ALA A 380 -3.64 -29.17 21.02
CA ALA A 380 -2.70 -29.47 22.11
C ALA A 380 -1.72 -28.33 22.42
N MET A 381 -1.74 -27.23 21.64
CA MET A 381 -0.95 -26.05 21.95
C MET A 381 -1.49 -25.34 23.19
N GLN A 382 -0.58 -24.63 23.87
CA GLN A 382 -0.90 -23.93 25.09
C GLN A 382 -0.99 -22.43 24.91
N LEU A 383 -2.05 -21.87 25.48
CA LEU A 383 -2.41 -20.46 25.48
C LEU A 383 -2.38 -19.94 26.92
N PRO A 384 -1.73 -18.81 27.22
CA PRO A 384 -1.92 -18.09 28.45
C PRO A 384 -3.26 -17.33 28.42
N ILE A 385 -4.11 -17.56 29.40
CA ILE A 385 -5.45 -16.97 29.46
C ILE A 385 -5.63 -16.15 30.74
N PRO A 386 -5.95 -14.85 30.65
CA PRO A 386 -6.29 -14.02 31.80
C PRO A 386 -7.78 -14.18 32.18
N LEU A 387 -8.19 -13.43 33.22
CA LEU A 387 -9.60 -13.29 33.57
C LEU A 387 -10.44 -12.78 32.37
N PRO A 388 -11.73 -13.17 32.25
CA PRO A 388 -12.58 -12.75 31.12
C PRO A 388 -12.63 -11.24 30.88
N GLU A 389 -12.68 -10.46 31.98
CA GLU A 389 -12.69 -8.99 31.90
C GLU A 389 -11.39 -8.42 31.34
N GLU A 390 -10.25 -9.05 31.64
CA GLU A 390 -8.94 -8.66 31.07
C GLU A 390 -8.83 -9.07 29.61
N GLN A 391 -9.33 -10.25 29.22
CA GLN A 391 -9.44 -10.67 27.82
C GLN A 391 -10.23 -9.64 27.00
N GLN A 392 -11.39 -9.23 27.52
CA GLN A 392 -12.25 -8.24 26.86
C GLN A 392 -11.54 -6.89 26.74
N ALA A 393 -10.91 -6.39 27.79
CA ALA A 393 -10.19 -5.11 27.77
C ALA A 393 -9.04 -5.10 26.74
N ILE A 394 -8.29 -6.21 26.62
CA ILE A 394 -7.24 -6.36 25.62
C ILE A 394 -7.85 -6.39 24.21
N ALA A 395 -8.90 -7.17 24.00
CA ALA A 395 -9.59 -7.28 22.73
C ALA A 395 -10.16 -5.91 22.27
N ASP A 396 -10.79 -5.17 23.17
CA ASP A 396 -11.36 -3.85 22.90
C ASP A 396 -10.28 -2.81 22.57
N CYS A 397 -9.16 -2.82 23.29
CA CYS A 397 -8.04 -1.94 23.01
C CYS A 397 -7.47 -2.18 21.62
N LEU A 398 -7.21 -3.42 21.25
CA LEU A 398 -6.62 -3.78 19.96
C LEU A 398 -7.61 -3.62 18.80
N SER A 399 -8.89 -3.89 19.01
CA SER A 399 -9.94 -3.68 18.00
C SER A 399 -10.19 -2.19 17.73
N SER A 400 -10.10 -1.35 18.75
CA SER A 400 -10.17 0.11 18.58
C SER A 400 -9.02 0.63 17.72
N LEU A 401 -7.80 0.08 17.87
CA LEU A 401 -6.68 0.42 17.01
C LEU A 401 -6.88 -0.09 15.58
N ASP A 402 -7.46 -1.29 15.38
CA ASP A 402 -7.79 -1.77 14.04
C ASP A 402 -8.81 -0.88 13.34
N LYS A 403 -9.81 -0.41 14.07
CA LYS A 403 -10.80 0.55 13.56
C LYS A 403 -10.12 1.84 13.11
N LEU A 404 -9.26 2.44 13.94
CA LEU A 404 -8.50 3.65 13.57
C LEU A 404 -7.62 3.41 12.34
N ILE A 405 -6.92 2.28 12.25
CA ILE A 405 -6.09 1.92 11.09
C ILE A 405 -6.95 1.80 9.82
N SER A 406 -8.15 1.23 9.92
CA SER A 406 -9.08 1.11 8.79
C SER A 406 -9.57 2.49 8.34
N GLU A 407 -9.98 3.34 9.27
CA GLU A 407 -10.45 4.70 9.00
C GLU A 407 -9.37 5.56 8.31
N GLU A 408 -8.11 5.47 8.77
CA GLU A 408 -6.98 6.15 8.12
C GLU A 408 -6.72 5.65 6.70
N ASN A 409 -6.76 4.33 6.47
CA ASN A 409 -6.62 3.78 5.12
C ASN A 409 -7.72 4.30 4.17
N GLU A 410 -8.97 4.34 4.61
CA GLU A 410 -10.08 4.87 3.83
C GLU A 410 -9.92 6.37 3.54
N GLN A 411 -9.45 7.15 4.53
CA GLN A 411 -9.21 8.57 4.36
C GLN A 411 -8.11 8.84 3.32
N ILE A 412 -7.00 8.08 3.37
CA ILE A 412 -5.93 8.16 2.37
C ILE A 412 -6.49 7.82 0.97
N GLY A 413 -7.34 6.80 0.87
CA GLY A 413 -8.01 6.44 -0.38
C GLY A 413 -8.84 7.60 -0.93
N ARG A 414 -9.69 8.21 -0.10
CA ARG A 414 -10.52 9.37 -0.48
C ARG A 414 -9.68 10.58 -0.94
N LEU A 415 -8.56 10.87 -0.25
CA LEU A 415 -7.67 11.97 -0.64
C LEU A 415 -7.01 11.71 -2.00
N LYS A 416 -6.56 10.49 -2.26
CA LYS A 416 -5.97 10.09 -3.56
C LYS A 416 -6.99 10.21 -4.71
N ASP A 417 -8.22 9.76 -4.48
CA ASP A 417 -9.30 9.87 -5.46
C ASP A 417 -9.70 11.34 -5.69
N HIS A 418 -9.78 12.14 -4.63
CA HIS A 418 -10.04 13.57 -4.73
C HIS A 418 -8.96 14.29 -5.55
N LYS A 419 -7.67 14.05 -5.25
CA LYS A 419 -6.55 14.59 -6.03
C LYS A 419 -6.66 14.21 -7.51
N LYS A 420 -6.93 12.95 -7.79
CA LYS A 420 -7.12 12.46 -9.17
C LYS A 420 -8.26 13.19 -9.87
N GLY A 421 -9.38 13.39 -9.18
CA GLY A 421 -10.54 14.15 -9.71
C GLY A 421 -10.20 15.61 -9.98
N LEU A 422 -9.49 16.28 -9.08
CA LEU A 422 -9.03 17.66 -9.27
C LEU A 422 -8.07 17.77 -10.46
N MET A 423 -7.08 16.88 -10.56
CA MET A 423 -6.15 16.87 -11.69
C MET A 423 -6.89 16.74 -13.04
N GLN A 424 -7.94 15.94 -13.14
CA GLN A 424 -8.73 15.79 -14.37
C GLN A 424 -9.57 17.03 -14.72
N GLN A 425 -9.82 17.92 -13.76
CA GLN A 425 -10.66 19.09 -13.92
C GLN A 425 -9.87 20.38 -14.07
N LEU A 426 -8.76 20.52 -13.32
CA LEU A 426 -7.90 21.70 -13.30
C LEU A 426 -7.01 21.84 -14.54
N PHE A 427 -6.83 20.77 -15.30
CA PHE A 427 -6.09 20.78 -16.56
C PHE A 427 -7.01 20.53 -17.74
N PRO A 428 -6.84 21.25 -18.87
CA PRO A 428 -7.64 21.04 -20.05
C PRO A 428 -7.33 19.69 -20.71
N LYS A 429 -8.31 19.10 -21.36
CA LYS A 429 -8.07 18.00 -22.29
C LYS A 429 -7.50 18.56 -23.58
N ILE A 430 -6.35 18.06 -23.99
CA ILE A 430 -5.75 18.35 -25.29
C ILE A 430 -6.21 17.22 -26.22
N GLN A 431 -6.97 17.61 -27.24
CA GLN A 431 -7.40 16.71 -28.32
C GLN A 431 -6.34 16.67 -29.40
#